data_9e4507ce5634edcea98b55a10b4a980c
#
_entry.id   9e4507ce5634edcea98b55a10b4a980c
#
_cell.length_a   1.000
_cell.length_b   1.000
_cell.length_c   1.000
_cell.angle_alpha   90.00
_cell.angle_beta   90.00
_cell.angle_gamma   90.00
#
_symmetry.space_group_name_H-M   'P 1'
#
loop_
_entity.id
_entity.type
_entity.pdbx_description
1 polymer ?
#
loop_
_entity_poly.entity_id
_entity_poly.type
_entity_poly.pdbx_seq_one_letter_code
_entity_poly.pdbx_strand_id
1 'polypeptide(L)'
;QQPTANSQIQCEIYNVKKHLRSQESFVDIPKHIFNFHIEESESDIIRRVFSLPHITLKDNAKWGLGIITGNNEKICKKEKTNGFVPIYRGKDILKNELAEPSLYIGVNLEGCRQVADLCLYKAPEKVIYRFISNRIVCFYDTEQRYILNSANLFVLNEDFPISYSQLVDLLNSDFMNWLF
;
A
#
# COMPACT_ATOMS: atom_id res chain seq x y z
N GLN A 1 -10.79 -34.78 18.41
CA GLN A 1 -12.19 -34.36 18.48
C GLN A 1 -12.49 -33.47 17.27
N GLN A 2 -13.54 -33.78 16.52
CA GLN A 2 -13.99 -32.85 15.49
C GLN A 2 -14.57 -31.60 16.16
N PRO A 3 -14.26 -30.39 15.64
CA PRO A 3 -14.82 -29.16 16.21
C PRO A 3 -16.35 -29.17 16.07
N THR A 4 -17.02 -28.83 17.16
CA THR A 4 -18.48 -28.62 17.14
C THR A 4 -18.79 -27.19 16.74
N ALA A 5 -19.91 -26.94 16.07
CA ALA A 5 -20.33 -25.63 15.56
C ALA A 5 -20.34 -24.50 16.61
N ASN A 6 -20.29 -24.82 17.89
CA ASN A 6 -20.29 -23.86 19.00
C ASN A 6 -18.94 -23.77 19.76
N SER A 7 -17.84 -24.27 19.18
CA SER A 7 -16.54 -24.20 19.86
C SER A 7 -16.07 -22.75 19.93
N GLN A 8 -15.76 -22.31 21.16
CA GLN A 8 -15.22 -20.98 21.41
C GLN A 8 -13.70 -21.06 21.67
N ILE A 9 -12.99 -20.08 21.15
CA ILE A 9 -11.55 -19.88 21.35
C ILE A 9 -11.35 -18.67 22.23
N GLN A 10 -10.65 -18.85 23.34
CA GLN A 10 -10.21 -17.74 24.17
C GLN A 10 -8.97 -17.09 23.53
N CYS A 11 -9.13 -15.86 23.08
CA CYS A 11 -8.03 -15.05 22.57
C CYS A 11 -7.47 -14.19 23.72
N GLU A 12 -6.18 -14.26 23.91
CA GLU A 12 -5.48 -13.48 24.93
C GLU A 12 -4.35 -12.68 24.29
N ILE A 13 -4.42 -11.37 24.41
CA ILE A 13 -3.34 -10.45 24.02
C ILE A 13 -2.58 -10.13 25.29
N TYR A 14 -1.29 -10.46 25.32
CA TYR A 14 -0.43 -10.38 26.47
C TYR A 14 -0.66 -9.11 27.31
N ASN A 15 -1.17 -9.30 28.54
CA ASN A 15 -1.48 -8.27 29.55
C ASN A 15 -2.46 -7.13 29.12
N VAL A 16 -3.14 -7.24 27.98
CA VAL A 16 -3.96 -6.14 27.48
C VAL A 16 -5.44 -6.50 27.40
N LYS A 17 -5.80 -7.64 26.83
CA LYS A 17 -7.18 -8.00 26.57
C LYS A 17 -7.40 -9.51 26.49
N LYS A 18 -8.52 -9.97 27.07
CA LYS A 18 -9.03 -11.33 26.87
C LYS A 18 -10.43 -11.24 26.29
N HIS A 19 -10.71 -11.99 25.24
CA HIS A 19 -12.04 -12.10 24.65
C HIS A 19 -12.26 -13.50 24.06
N LEU A 20 -13.53 -13.83 23.87
CA LEU A 20 -13.93 -15.10 23.27
C LEU A 20 -14.30 -14.87 21.80
N ARG A 21 -13.94 -15.85 20.97
CA ARG A 21 -14.33 -15.89 19.58
C ARG A 21 -14.82 -17.25 19.18
N SER A 22 -15.82 -17.30 18.30
CA SER A 22 -16.26 -18.56 17.69
C SER A 22 -15.16 -19.12 16.78
N GLN A 23 -15.01 -20.42 16.75
CA GLN A 23 -14.08 -21.07 15.84
C GLN A 23 -14.42 -20.77 14.36
N GLU A 24 -15.70 -20.64 14.05
CA GLU A 24 -16.18 -20.29 12.71
C GLU A 24 -15.69 -18.92 12.25
N SER A 25 -15.53 -17.96 13.18
CA SER A 25 -15.06 -16.62 12.85
C SER A 25 -13.67 -16.55 12.21
N PHE A 26 -12.88 -17.63 12.28
CA PHE A 26 -11.58 -17.75 11.62
C PHE A 26 -11.64 -18.43 10.26
N VAL A 27 -12.72 -19.15 9.94
CA VAL A 27 -12.83 -19.91 8.69
C VAL A 27 -13.15 -19.00 7.52
N ASP A 28 -14.04 -18.04 7.72
CA ASP A 28 -14.59 -17.19 6.68
C ASP A 28 -13.78 -15.92 6.40
N ILE A 29 -12.63 -15.77 7.06
CA ILE A 29 -11.72 -14.66 6.78
C ILE A 29 -10.85 -14.99 5.56
N PRO A 30 -10.64 -14.03 4.62
CA PRO A 30 -9.79 -14.24 3.46
C PRO A 30 -8.41 -14.79 3.84
N LYS A 31 -7.96 -15.82 3.10
CA LYS A 31 -6.70 -16.54 3.35
C LYS A 31 -6.62 -17.25 4.71
N HIS A 32 -7.74 -17.44 5.42
CA HIS A 32 -7.81 -18.07 6.73
C HIS A 32 -6.82 -17.48 7.76
N ILE A 33 -6.70 -16.16 7.79
CA ILE A 33 -5.79 -15.47 8.72
C ILE A 33 -6.34 -15.58 10.15
N PHE A 34 -5.54 -16.13 11.04
CA PHE A 34 -5.85 -16.16 12.47
C PHE A 34 -5.54 -14.80 13.13
N ASN A 35 -6.49 -13.85 13.03
CA ASN A 35 -6.37 -12.57 13.70
C ASN A 35 -6.99 -12.62 15.09
N PHE A 36 -6.14 -12.71 16.13
CA PHE A 36 -6.56 -12.77 17.53
C PHE A 36 -6.79 -11.38 18.16
N HIS A 37 -6.48 -10.30 17.44
CA HIS A 37 -6.57 -8.93 17.99
C HIS A 37 -7.99 -8.34 17.89
N ILE A 38 -8.79 -8.81 16.95
CA ILE A 38 -10.15 -8.31 16.70
C ILE A 38 -11.20 -9.08 17.50
N GLU A 39 -12.28 -8.40 17.86
CA GLU A 39 -13.44 -8.99 18.51
C GLU A 39 -14.35 -9.74 17.51
N GLU A 40 -15.32 -10.50 18.03
CA GLU A 40 -16.29 -11.21 17.18
C GLU A 40 -17.09 -10.26 16.29
N SER A 41 -17.55 -9.13 16.84
CA SER A 41 -18.28 -8.11 16.07
C SER A 41 -17.47 -7.50 14.93
N GLU A 42 -16.19 -7.28 15.13
CA GLU A 42 -15.29 -6.80 14.09
C GLU A 42 -15.06 -7.87 13.01
N SER A 43 -14.94 -9.14 13.41
CA SER A 43 -14.85 -10.27 12.49
C SER A 43 -16.10 -10.36 11.60
N ASP A 44 -17.28 -10.12 12.16
CA ASP A 44 -18.54 -10.11 11.40
C ASP A 44 -18.58 -8.98 10.37
N ILE A 45 -18.07 -7.80 10.72
CA ILE A 45 -17.95 -6.68 9.77
C ILE A 45 -16.99 -7.06 8.62
N ILE A 46 -15.80 -7.60 8.94
CA ILE A 46 -14.82 -8.03 7.94
C ILE A 46 -15.45 -9.07 7.01
N ARG A 47 -16.13 -10.08 7.55
CA ARG A 47 -16.82 -11.12 6.77
C ARG A 47 -17.85 -10.50 5.81
N ARG A 48 -18.66 -9.55 6.28
CA ARG A 48 -19.63 -8.85 5.43
C ARG A 48 -18.97 -8.06 4.32
N VAL A 49 -17.89 -7.32 4.62
CA VAL A 49 -17.15 -6.56 3.60
C VAL A 49 -16.62 -7.48 2.50
N PHE A 50 -15.98 -8.58 2.87
CA PHE A 50 -15.43 -9.52 1.88
C PHE A 50 -16.50 -10.36 1.16
N SER A 51 -17.73 -10.44 1.67
CA SER A 51 -18.85 -11.08 0.96
C SER A 51 -19.48 -10.17 -0.11
N LEU A 52 -19.20 -8.88 -0.10
CA LEU A 52 -19.68 -7.97 -1.14
C LEU A 52 -18.98 -8.23 -2.47
N PRO A 53 -19.67 -8.06 -3.60
CA PRO A 53 -19.00 -8.05 -4.90
C PRO A 53 -17.87 -7.01 -4.90
N HIS A 54 -16.68 -7.44 -5.26
CA HIS A 54 -15.51 -6.57 -5.27
C HIS A 54 -14.54 -6.96 -6.38
N ILE A 55 -13.69 -6.03 -6.74
CA ILE A 55 -12.56 -6.24 -7.64
C ILE A 55 -11.26 -6.06 -6.88
N THR A 56 -10.23 -6.73 -7.31
CA THR A 56 -8.90 -6.62 -6.70
C THR A 56 -7.97 -5.80 -7.56
N LEU A 57 -7.10 -5.01 -6.95
CA LEU A 57 -6.06 -4.28 -7.67
C LEU A 57 -5.03 -5.21 -8.33
N LYS A 58 -4.88 -6.45 -7.82
CA LYS A 58 -3.88 -7.41 -8.29
C LYS A 58 -3.90 -7.60 -9.81
N ASP A 59 -5.11 -7.80 -10.38
CA ASP A 59 -5.29 -8.12 -11.80
C ASP A 59 -5.76 -6.89 -12.61
N ASN A 60 -5.98 -5.75 -11.95
CA ASN A 60 -6.52 -4.53 -12.53
C ASN A 60 -5.53 -3.37 -12.51
N ALA A 61 -4.27 -3.63 -12.23
CA ALA A 61 -3.20 -2.64 -12.24
C ALA A 61 -1.86 -3.25 -12.64
N LYS A 62 -1.01 -2.42 -13.23
CA LYS A 62 0.40 -2.71 -13.51
C LYS A 62 1.25 -2.13 -12.39
N TRP A 63 2.09 -2.96 -11.78
CA TRP A 63 2.85 -2.63 -10.57
C TRP A 63 4.30 -2.35 -10.90
N GLY A 64 4.89 -1.34 -10.23
CA GLY A 64 6.28 -1.00 -10.34
C GLY A 64 6.94 -0.76 -8.98
N LEU A 65 8.19 -1.19 -8.86
CA LEU A 65 9.02 -0.90 -7.69
C LEU A 65 9.60 0.50 -7.81
N GLY A 66 9.85 1.15 -6.68
CA GLY A 66 10.69 2.34 -6.66
C GLY A 66 12.14 2.03 -7.06
N ILE A 67 12.84 3.05 -7.53
CA ILE A 67 14.21 2.94 -8.05
C ILE A 67 15.17 2.49 -6.94
N ILE A 68 15.95 1.46 -7.22
CA ILE A 68 17.04 0.99 -6.36
C ILE A 68 18.35 1.55 -6.90
N THR A 69 18.90 2.54 -6.24
CA THR A 69 20.17 3.17 -6.64
C THR A 69 21.39 2.31 -6.27
N GLY A 70 21.24 1.46 -5.24
CA GLY A 70 22.37 0.77 -4.60
C GLY A 70 23.12 1.65 -3.59
N ASN A 71 23.24 2.95 -3.85
CA ASN A 71 23.79 3.94 -2.91
C ASN A 71 23.16 5.32 -3.20
N ASN A 72 22.20 5.72 -2.38
CA ASN A 72 21.49 6.99 -2.57
C ASN A 72 22.40 8.22 -2.41
N GLU A 73 23.39 8.17 -1.51
CA GLU A 73 24.30 9.31 -1.29
C GLU A 73 25.20 9.57 -2.49
N LYS A 74 25.55 8.51 -3.24
CA LYS A 74 26.38 8.62 -4.43
C LYS A 74 25.57 9.04 -5.67
N ILE A 75 24.35 8.53 -5.81
CA ILE A 75 23.53 8.68 -7.03
C ILE A 75 22.58 9.89 -6.95
N CYS A 76 22.05 10.19 -5.76
CA CYS A 76 21.14 11.31 -5.57
C CYS A 76 21.86 12.55 -5.05
N LYS A 77 21.36 13.72 -5.43
CA LYS A 77 21.80 15.03 -4.90
C LYS A 77 20.77 15.57 -3.91
N LYS A 78 21.22 16.37 -2.94
CA LYS A 78 20.38 17.07 -1.97
C LYS A 78 19.82 18.39 -2.50
N GLU A 79 20.44 18.92 -3.53
CA GLU A 79 20.09 20.20 -4.13
C GLU A 79 19.66 20.03 -5.58
N LYS A 80 18.71 20.89 -5.99
CA LYS A 80 18.27 20.96 -7.37
C LYS A 80 19.45 21.35 -8.28
N THR A 81 19.75 20.50 -9.25
CA THR A 81 20.86 20.67 -10.18
C THR A 81 20.35 20.46 -11.61
N ASN A 82 20.94 21.12 -12.59
CA ASN A 82 20.58 20.90 -13.99
C ASN A 82 20.74 19.44 -14.41
N GLY A 83 19.77 18.88 -15.13
CA GLY A 83 19.72 17.47 -15.49
C GLY A 83 19.29 16.52 -14.37
N PHE A 84 18.88 17.04 -13.21
CA PHE A 84 18.34 16.27 -12.10
C PHE A 84 16.88 16.66 -11.83
N VAL A 85 16.07 15.67 -11.50
CA VAL A 85 14.64 15.81 -11.17
C VAL A 85 14.35 15.31 -9.75
N PRO A 86 13.30 15.81 -9.10
CA PRO A 86 12.91 15.34 -7.78
C PRO A 86 12.70 13.82 -7.74
N ILE A 87 13.14 13.19 -6.66
CA ILE A 87 12.84 11.78 -6.35
C ILE A 87 12.39 11.66 -4.89
N TYR A 88 11.35 10.89 -4.66
CA TYR A 88 10.67 10.81 -3.38
C TYR A 88 10.89 9.46 -2.70
N ARG A 89 11.08 9.49 -1.38
CA ARG A 89 11.15 8.29 -0.54
C ARG A 89 9.76 7.97 0.00
N GLY A 90 9.56 6.76 0.51
CA GLY A 90 8.31 6.41 1.19
C GLY A 90 7.90 7.42 2.26
N LYS A 91 8.85 7.90 3.08
CA LYS A 91 8.56 8.90 4.12
C LYS A 91 8.10 10.27 3.60
N ASP A 92 8.40 10.58 2.35
CA ASP A 92 8.04 11.84 1.70
C ASP A 92 6.59 11.80 1.14
N ILE A 93 5.97 10.60 1.11
CA ILE A 93 4.58 10.39 0.71
C ILE A 93 3.70 10.56 1.96
N LEU A 94 2.83 11.54 1.96
CA LEU A 94 1.85 11.80 3.00
C LEU A 94 0.45 11.43 2.52
N LYS A 95 -0.55 11.46 3.40
CA LYS A 95 -1.95 11.21 3.02
C LYS A 95 -2.42 12.29 2.05
N ASN A 96 -2.63 11.92 0.79
CA ASN A 96 -3.02 12.82 -0.31
C ASN A 96 -2.05 13.99 -0.58
N GLU A 97 -0.80 13.89 -0.12
CA GLU A 97 0.18 14.97 -0.24
C GLU A 97 1.60 14.40 -0.40
N LEU A 98 2.50 15.17 -0.97
CA LEU A 98 3.93 14.92 -0.97
C LEU A 98 4.66 16.02 -0.20
N ALA A 99 5.64 15.60 0.60
CA ALA A 99 6.57 16.56 1.20
C ALA A 99 7.41 17.24 0.11
N GLU A 100 7.97 18.40 0.43
CA GLU A 100 8.94 19.07 -0.44
C GLU A 100 10.11 18.11 -0.78
N PRO A 101 10.55 18.08 -2.04
CA PRO A 101 11.60 17.17 -2.47
C PRO A 101 12.93 17.51 -1.78
N SER A 102 13.52 16.51 -1.14
CA SER A 102 14.82 16.65 -0.47
C SER A 102 15.93 15.86 -1.16
N LEU A 103 15.61 15.18 -2.24
CA LEU A 103 16.54 14.44 -3.10
C LEU A 103 16.19 14.64 -4.57
N TYR A 104 17.23 14.57 -5.39
CA TYR A 104 17.14 14.72 -6.85
C TYR A 104 17.97 13.61 -7.51
N ILE A 105 17.50 13.06 -8.63
CA ILE A 105 18.16 12.00 -9.41
C ILE A 105 18.38 12.47 -10.84
N GLY A 106 19.47 12.00 -11.47
CA GLY A 106 19.72 12.28 -12.88
C GLY A 106 18.61 11.69 -13.77
N VAL A 107 18.15 12.47 -14.75
CA VAL A 107 17.03 12.10 -15.64
C VAL A 107 17.29 10.82 -16.45
N ASN A 108 18.56 10.50 -16.70
CA ASN A 108 19.00 9.28 -17.40
C ASN A 108 19.06 8.03 -16.49
N LEU A 109 18.88 8.20 -15.17
CA LEU A 109 18.94 7.14 -14.15
C LEU A 109 20.24 6.33 -14.17
N GLU A 110 21.34 6.95 -14.62
CA GLU A 110 22.65 6.31 -14.73
C GLU A 110 23.18 5.88 -13.37
N GLY A 111 23.79 4.71 -13.31
CA GLY A 111 24.34 4.13 -12.07
C GLY A 111 23.30 3.54 -11.11
N CYS A 112 22.00 3.59 -11.43
CA CYS A 112 20.98 2.90 -10.65
C CYS A 112 21.09 1.38 -10.81
N ARG A 113 20.97 0.65 -9.71
CA ARG A 113 21.09 -0.81 -9.71
C ARG A 113 19.87 -1.50 -10.34
N GLN A 114 18.68 -0.94 -10.12
CA GLN A 114 17.43 -1.48 -10.66
C GLN A 114 16.41 -0.36 -10.85
N VAL A 115 15.80 -0.36 -12.02
CA VAL A 115 14.72 0.53 -12.40
C VAL A 115 13.60 -0.34 -12.98
N ALA A 116 12.37 -0.15 -12.54
CA ALA A 116 11.21 -0.78 -13.17
C ALA A 116 10.99 -0.20 -14.57
N ASP A 117 10.03 -0.75 -15.31
CA ASP A 117 9.71 -0.23 -16.64
C ASP A 117 9.44 1.28 -16.59
N LEU A 118 10.16 2.02 -17.43
CA LEU A 118 10.06 3.48 -17.49
C LEU A 118 8.65 3.96 -17.85
N CYS A 119 7.87 3.18 -18.59
CA CYS A 119 6.49 3.52 -18.92
C CYS A 119 5.63 3.70 -17.66
N LEU A 120 5.91 2.99 -16.58
CA LEU A 120 5.19 3.11 -15.31
C LEU A 120 5.52 4.44 -14.61
N TYR A 121 6.79 4.87 -14.61
CA TYR A 121 7.14 6.18 -14.06
C TYR A 121 6.59 7.33 -14.90
N LYS A 122 6.57 7.14 -16.23
CA LYS A 122 6.12 8.13 -17.22
C LYS A 122 4.61 8.09 -17.50
N ALA A 123 3.88 7.22 -16.85
CA ALA A 123 2.43 7.20 -16.93
C ALA A 123 1.88 8.59 -16.55
N PRO A 124 0.91 9.14 -17.33
CA PRO A 124 0.33 10.44 -17.04
C PRO A 124 -0.41 10.48 -15.70
N GLU A 125 -0.90 9.33 -15.28
CA GLU A 125 -1.59 9.12 -14.01
C GLU A 125 -1.10 7.83 -13.37
N LYS A 126 -0.79 7.89 -12.08
CA LYS A 126 -0.42 6.71 -11.28
C LYS A 126 -0.66 6.94 -9.81
N VAL A 127 -0.67 5.88 -9.06
CA VAL A 127 -0.63 5.94 -7.59
C VAL A 127 0.78 5.58 -7.13
N ILE A 128 1.34 6.40 -6.27
CA ILE A 128 2.55 6.09 -5.52
C ILE A 128 2.19 5.86 -4.05
N TYR A 129 2.83 4.89 -3.41
CA TYR A 129 2.50 4.52 -2.03
C TYR A 129 3.73 4.08 -1.23
N ARG A 130 3.65 4.21 0.09
CA ARG A 130 4.69 3.72 1.00
C ARG A 130 4.77 2.20 0.92
N PHE A 131 5.97 1.67 0.71
CA PHE A 131 6.18 0.22 0.69
C PHE A 131 6.25 -0.37 2.11
N ILE A 132 6.90 0.32 3.04
CA ILE A 132 6.99 -0.09 4.44
C ILE A 132 6.22 0.93 5.28
N SER A 133 5.09 0.50 5.82
CA SER A 133 4.24 1.32 6.67
C SER A 133 3.29 0.42 7.46
N ASN A 134 2.86 0.86 8.63
CA ASN A 134 1.79 0.24 9.40
C ASN A 134 0.38 0.76 9.01
N ARG A 135 0.31 1.58 7.97
CA ARG A 135 -0.92 2.14 7.40
C ARG A 135 -0.77 2.23 5.89
N ILE A 136 -1.90 2.17 5.19
CA ILE A 136 -1.94 2.51 3.76
C ILE A 136 -1.74 4.03 3.64
N VAL A 137 -0.72 4.45 2.91
CA VAL A 137 -0.43 5.85 2.62
C VAL A 137 -0.13 5.98 1.14
N CYS A 138 -1.04 6.59 0.42
CA CYS A 138 -1.00 6.74 -1.04
C CYS A 138 -1.07 8.20 -1.45
N PHE A 139 -0.54 8.48 -2.63
CA PHE A 139 -0.64 9.76 -3.32
C PHE A 139 -0.96 9.54 -4.80
N TYR A 140 -1.88 10.32 -5.33
CA TYR A 140 -2.21 10.36 -6.76
C TYR A 140 -1.24 11.29 -7.49
N ASP A 141 -0.43 10.72 -8.37
CA ASP A 141 0.60 11.44 -9.12
C ASP A 141 0.21 11.66 -10.57
N THR A 142 0.22 12.92 -10.98
CA THR A 142 -0.03 13.38 -12.36
C THR A 142 1.18 14.07 -12.99
N GLU A 143 2.31 14.13 -12.29
CA GLU A 143 3.52 14.83 -12.74
C GLU A 143 4.69 13.89 -13.06
N GLN A 144 4.41 12.60 -13.23
CA GLN A 144 5.42 11.61 -13.64
C GLN A 144 6.64 11.55 -12.70
N ARG A 145 6.40 11.72 -11.40
CA ARG A 145 7.45 11.75 -10.37
C ARG A 145 8.15 10.42 -10.22
N TYR A 146 9.43 10.48 -9.91
CA TYR A 146 10.24 9.31 -9.56
C TYR A 146 10.20 9.03 -8.05
N ILE A 147 10.29 7.74 -7.71
CA ILE A 147 10.30 7.27 -6.32
C ILE A 147 11.45 6.29 -6.07
N LEU A 148 12.00 6.31 -4.87
CA LEU A 148 12.99 5.34 -4.39
C LEU A 148 12.29 4.09 -3.82
N ASN A 149 13.04 3.02 -3.67
CA ASN A 149 12.60 1.68 -3.26
C ASN A 149 11.92 1.56 -1.87
N SER A 150 11.83 2.65 -1.12
CA SER A 150 10.96 2.73 0.06
C SER A 150 9.50 3.09 -0.27
N ALA A 151 9.23 3.33 -1.54
CA ALA A 151 7.91 3.50 -2.13
C ALA A 151 7.76 2.61 -3.37
N ASN A 152 6.52 2.30 -3.72
CA ASN A 152 6.15 1.60 -4.95
C ASN A 152 5.08 2.40 -5.68
N LEU A 153 4.76 1.97 -6.88
CA LEU A 153 3.73 2.60 -7.70
C LEU A 153 2.85 1.56 -8.40
N PHE A 154 1.68 1.99 -8.82
CA PHE A 154 0.89 1.24 -9.79
C PHE A 154 0.13 2.16 -10.74
N VAL A 155 -0.17 1.62 -11.91
CA VAL A 155 -0.97 2.24 -12.98
C VAL A 155 -2.20 1.37 -13.18
N LEU A 156 -3.39 1.94 -13.08
CA LEU A 156 -4.65 1.22 -13.28
C LEU A 156 -4.83 0.82 -14.75
N ASN A 157 -5.51 -0.28 -14.97
CA ASN A 157 -5.99 -0.64 -16.31
C ASN A 157 -7.07 0.37 -16.75
N GLU A 158 -7.24 0.55 -18.07
CA GLU A 158 -8.14 1.55 -18.65
C GLU A 158 -9.61 1.38 -18.27
N ASP A 159 -10.03 0.14 -18.01
CA ASP A 159 -11.39 -0.25 -17.64
C ASP A 159 -11.66 -0.24 -16.14
N PHE A 160 -10.73 0.28 -15.33
CA PHE A 160 -10.91 0.32 -13.88
C PHE A 160 -12.11 1.23 -13.49
N PRO A 161 -13.07 0.77 -12.67
CA PRO A 161 -14.39 1.39 -12.55
C PRO A 161 -14.44 2.70 -11.78
N ILE A 162 -13.37 3.10 -11.09
CA ILE A 162 -13.29 4.36 -10.35
C ILE A 162 -12.01 5.12 -10.73
N SER A 163 -12.03 6.44 -10.57
CA SER A 163 -10.88 7.28 -10.87
C SER A 163 -9.73 7.08 -9.86
N TYR A 164 -8.52 7.49 -10.26
CA TYR A 164 -7.34 7.48 -9.39
C TYR A 164 -7.57 8.27 -8.09
N SER A 165 -8.20 9.44 -8.17
CA SER A 165 -8.51 10.26 -7.00
C SER A 165 -9.45 9.54 -6.04
N GLN A 166 -10.55 8.97 -6.55
CA GLN A 166 -11.49 8.20 -5.73
C GLN A 166 -10.83 6.98 -5.09
N LEU A 167 -9.97 6.28 -5.82
CA LEU A 167 -9.24 5.14 -5.29
C LEU A 167 -8.26 5.55 -4.19
N VAL A 168 -7.51 6.63 -4.38
CA VAL A 168 -6.54 7.12 -3.38
C VAL A 168 -7.26 7.60 -2.11
N ASP A 169 -8.39 8.29 -2.24
CA ASP A 169 -9.22 8.70 -1.11
C ASP A 169 -9.76 7.49 -0.34
N LEU A 170 -10.23 6.46 -1.06
CA LEU A 170 -10.66 5.20 -0.46
C LEU A 170 -9.52 4.50 0.28
N LEU A 171 -8.37 4.31 -0.36
CA LEU A 171 -7.19 3.64 0.23
C LEU A 171 -6.65 4.39 1.46
N ASN A 172 -6.67 5.72 1.44
CA ASN A 172 -6.25 6.57 2.55
C ASN A 172 -7.33 6.72 3.65
N SER A 173 -8.53 6.14 3.49
CA SER A 173 -9.60 6.24 4.47
C SER A 173 -9.27 5.52 5.77
N ASP A 174 -9.86 5.95 6.87
CA ASP A 174 -9.71 5.28 8.16
C ASP A 174 -10.33 3.88 8.14
N PHE A 175 -11.39 3.68 7.36
CA PHE A 175 -11.99 2.37 7.15
C PHE A 175 -11.01 1.38 6.48
N MET A 176 -10.38 1.77 5.38
CA MET A 176 -9.40 0.91 4.70
C MET A 176 -8.17 0.67 5.56
N ASN A 177 -7.76 1.66 6.35
CA ASN A 177 -6.65 1.51 7.29
C ASN A 177 -6.98 0.66 8.52
N TRP A 178 -8.25 0.61 8.92
CA TRP A 178 -8.72 -0.33 9.94
C TRP A 178 -8.79 -1.76 9.39
N LEU A 179 -9.19 -1.92 8.13
CA LEU A 179 -9.29 -3.22 7.47
C LEU A 179 -7.91 -3.82 7.15
N PHE A 180 -6.89 -2.98 6.90
CA PHE A 180 -5.50 -3.35 6.58
C PHE A 180 -4.76 -3.87 7.80
#